data_274f24ada0f36162a51b638a9ea7d787
#
_entry.id   274f24ada0f36162a51b638a9ea7d787
#
_cell.length_a   1.000
_cell.length_b   1.000
_cell.length_c   1.000
_cell.angle_alpha   90.00
_cell.angle_beta   90.00
_cell.angle_gamma   90.00
#
_symmetry.space_group_name_H-M   'P 1'
#
loop_
_entity.id
_entity.type
_entity.pdbx_description
1 polymer ?
#
loop_
_entity_poly.entity_id
_entity_poly.type
_entity_poly.pdbx_seq_one_letter_code
_entity_poly.pdbx_strand_id
1 'polypeptide(L)'
;MCLGIPMQVIEINGFTARCEAKGVSREVSLFLMQDDPVRLGDYVMVHVGYAIQKIAEQDAKSAWELYDEMLAAADASEGTAHA
;
A
#
# COMPACT_ATOMS: atom_id res chain seq x y z
N MET A 1 8.65 14.22 -2.18
CA MET A 1 8.37 13.00 -2.90
C MET A 1 7.30 12.19 -2.22
N CYS A 2 6.36 11.73 -2.98
CA CYS A 2 5.26 10.98 -2.45
C CYS A 2 5.64 9.51 -2.34
N LEU A 3 5.57 8.98 -1.14
CA LEU A 3 5.91 7.59 -0.90
C LEU A 3 4.65 6.82 -0.54
N GLY A 4 3.88 6.48 -1.54
CA GLY A 4 2.71 5.67 -1.33
C GLY A 4 3.08 4.21 -1.19
N ILE A 5 2.19 3.46 -0.57
CA ILE A 5 2.33 2.02 -0.42
C ILE A 5 1.17 1.37 -1.16
N PRO A 6 1.44 0.44 -2.08
CA PRO A 6 0.37 -0.30 -2.74
C PRO A 6 -0.30 -1.22 -1.73
N MET A 7 -1.61 -1.20 -1.70
CA MET A 7 -2.38 -2.06 -0.81
C MET A 7 -3.58 -2.63 -1.55
N GLN A 8 -4.04 -3.80 -1.12
CA GLN A 8 -5.21 -4.42 -1.69
C GLN A 8 -6.42 -4.13 -0.82
N VAL A 9 -7.51 -3.76 -1.47
CA VAL A 9 -8.76 -3.47 -0.77
C VAL A 9 -9.43 -4.78 -0.37
N ILE A 10 -9.62 -5.00 0.92
CA ILE A 10 -10.23 -6.23 1.42
C ILE A 10 -11.60 -6.01 2.03
N GLU A 11 -11.96 -4.78 2.32
CA GLU A 11 -13.27 -4.45 2.86
C GLU A 11 -13.58 -3.00 2.54
N ILE A 12 -14.83 -2.72 2.22
CA ILE A 12 -15.26 -1.34 1.92
C ILE A 12 -16.45 -1.00 2.79
N ASN A 13 -16.43 0.19 3.36
CA ASN A 13 -17.50 0.67 4.22
C ASN A 13 -17.68 2.17 3.99
N GLY A 14 -18.55 2.51 3.04
CA GLY A 14 -18.76 3.91 2.67
C GLY A 14 -17.51 4.50 2.02
N PHE A 15 -17.00 5.57 2.60
CA PHE A 15 -15.79 6.21 2.09
C PHE A 15 -14.52 5.72 2.76
N THR A 16 -14.61 4.61 3.49
CA THR A 16 -13.43 4.00 4.08
C THR A 16 -13.28 2.59 3.57
N ALA A 17 -12.07 2.10 3.59
CA ALA A 17 -11.78 0.74 3.19
C ALA A 17 -10.70 0.20 4.11
N ARG A 18 -10.75 -1.10 4.33
CA ARG A 18 -9.64 -1.78 4.96
C ARG A 18 -8.78 -2.33 3.85
N CYS A 19 -7.53 -1.96 3.89
CA CYS A 19 -6.57 -2.38 2.86
C CYS A 19 -5.45 -3.16 3.52
N GLU A 20 -4.87 -4.08 2.77
CA GLU A 20 -3.84 -4.95 3.28
C GLU A 20 -2.62 -4.96 2.37
N ALA A 21 -1.44 -5.01 2.97
CA ALA A 21 -0.21 -5.20 2.25
C ALA A 21 0.74 -5.98 3.16
N LYS A 22 1.25 -7.10 2.67
CA LYS A 22 2.24 -7.89 3.38
C LYS A 22 1.82 -8.28 4.80
N GLY A 23 0.55 -8.60 4.96
CA GLY A 23 0.02 -9.02 6.24
C GLY A 23 -0.35 -7.90 7.20
N VAL A 24 -0.15 -6.66 6.79
CA VAL A 24 -0.53 -5.49 7.58
C VAL A 24 -1.78 -4.89 6.98
N SER A 25 -2.81 -4.67 7.80
CA SER A 25 -4.02 -4.04 7.32
C SER A 25 -4.21 -2.68 7.98
N ARG A 26 -4.81 -1.76 7.24
CA ARG A 26 -5.05 -0.41 7.71
C ARG A 26 -6.37 0.10 7.17
N GLU A 27 -6.96 1.02 7.89
CA GLU A 27 -8.13 1.72 7.42
C GLU A 27 -7.67 2.89 6.54
N VAL A 28 -8.29 2.99 5.37
CA VAL A 28 -7.87 3.95 4.35
C VAL A 28 -9.09 4.73 3.90
N SER A 29 -8.91 6.03 3.70
CA SER A 29 -9.98 6.87 3.20
C SER A 29 -10.06 6.77 1.68
N LEU A 30 -11.28 6.60 1.16
CA LEU A 30 -11.53 6.55 -0.27
C LEU A 30 -12.05 7.88 -0.79
N PHE A 31 -11.97 8.92 0.03
CA PHE A 31 -12.56 10.21 -0.32
C PHE A 31 -12.00 10.79 -1.61
N LEU A 32 -10.73 10.55 -1.88
CA LEU A 32 -10.08 11.06 -3.08
C LEU A 32 -10.33 10.20 -4.32
N MET A 33 -11.03 9.08 -4.15
CA MET A 33 -11.28 8.13 -5.24
C MET A 33 -12.73 8.16 -5.73
N GLN A 34 -13.43 9.26 -5.49
CA GLN A 34 -14.85 9.33 -5.85
C GLN A 34 -15.09 9.28 -7.35
N ASP A 35 -14.14 9.78 -8.13
CA ASP A 35 -14.24 9.76 -9.59
C ASP A 35 -13.90 8.39 -10.18
N ASP A 36 -13.27 7.54 -9.40
CA ASP A 36 -12.87 6.22 -9.86
C ASP A 36 -13.12 5.23 -8.73
N PRO A 37 -14.38 4.83 -8.54
CA PRO A 37 -14.75 4.03 -7.37
C PRO A 37 -13.97 2.74 -7.24
N VAL A 38 -13.55 2.47 -6.02
CA VAL A 38 -12.75 1.31 -5.68
C VAL A 38 -13.67 0.14 -5.36
N ARG A 39 -13.26 -1.05 -5.75
CA ARG A 39 -13.99 -2.30 -5.49
C ARG A 39 -13.15 -3.25 -4.66
N LEU A 40 -13.81 -4.22 -4.06
CA LEU A 40 -13.10 -5.28 -3.34
C LEU A 40 -12.13 -5.98 -4.27
N GLY A 41 -10.92 -6.19 -3.76
CA GLY A 41 -9.88 -6.84 -4.55
C GLY A 41 -9.02 -5.88 -5.35
N ASP A 42 -9.44 -4.62 -5.50
CA ASP A 42 -8.64 -3.64 -6.21
C ASP A 42 -7.36 -3.33 -5.45
N TYR A 43 -6.34 -2.97 -6.20
CA TYR A 43 -5.09 -2.50 -5.61
C TYR A 43 -5.02 -1.00 -5.76
N VAL A 44 -4.67 -0.33 -4.68
CA VAL A 44 -4.61 1.13 -4.66
C VAL A 44 -3.31 1.58 -4.04
N MET A 45 -2.86 2.75 -4.47
CA MET A 45 -1.72 3.40 -3.84
C MET A 45 -2.25 4.20 -2.65
N VAL A 46 -1.67 3.96 -1.48
CA VAL A 46 -2.10 4.61 -0.24
C VAL A 46 -1.00 5.56 0.23
N HIS A 47 -1.39 6.80 0.50
CA HIS A 47 -0.47 7.83 0.96
C HIS A 47 -1.13 8.59 2.10
N VAL A 48 -0.48 8.59 3.25
CA VAL A 48 -0.96 9.30 4.44
C VAL A 48 -2.41 8.94 4.79
N GLY A 49 -2.74 7.65 4.62
CA GLY A 49 -4.07 7.16 4.97
C GLY A 49 -5.14 7.38 3.91
N TYR A 50 -4.77 7.88 2.73
CA TYR A 50 -5.69 8.09 1.62
C TYR A 50 -5.33 7.21 0.44
N ALA A 51 -6.34 6.59 -0.17
CA ALA A 51 -6.14 5.94 -1.46
C ALA A 51 -6.13 7.05 -2.51
N ILE A 52 -5.09 7.08 -3.33
CA ILE A 52 -4.93 8.17 -4.30
C ILE A 52 -5.06 7.73 -5.74
N GLN A 53 -4.87 6.46 -6.04
CA GLN A 53 -5.07 5.95 -7.39
C GLN A 53 -5.11 4.43 -7.37
N LYS A 54 -5.77 3.87 -8.38
CA LYS A 54 -5.75 2.43 -8.58
C LYS A 54 -4.46 2.05 -9.30
N ILE A 55 -3.98 0.86 -9.01
CA ILE A 55 -2.82 0.31 -9.70
C ILE A 55 -3.11 -1.12 -10.11
N ALA A 56 -2.35 -1.61 -11.09
CA ALA A 56 -2.49 -2.98 -11.51
C ALA A 56 -1.92 -3.92 -10.44
N GLU A 57 -2.52 -5.10 -10.33
CA GLU A 57 -2.06 -6.09 -9.38
C GLU A 57 -0.58 -6.40 -9.55
N GLN A 58 -0.15 -6.53 -10.79
CA GLN A 58 1.24 -6.82 -11.08
C GLN A 58 2.17 -5.72 -10.58
N ASP A 59 1.75 -4.48 -10.73
CA ASP A 59 2.55 -3.35 -10.27
C ASP A 59 2.64 -3.33 -8.75
N ALA A 60 1.55 -3.68 -8.07
CA ALA A 60 1.55 -3.76 -6.61
C ALA A 60 2.49 -4.84 -6.13
N LYS A 61 2.43 -6.01 -6.76
CA LYS A 61 3.29 -7.13 -6.38
C LYS A 61 4.76 -6.82 -6.64
N SER A 62 5.05 -6.16 -7.75
CA SER A 62 6.42 -5.76 -8.06
C SER A 62 6.94 -4.76 -7.04
N ALA A 63 6.11 -3.82 -6.63
CA ALA A 63 6.50 -2.85 -5.63
C ALA A 63 6.76 -3.53 -4.27
N TRP A 64 5.91 -4.50 -3.91
CA TRP A 64 6.10 -5.22 -2.66
C TRP A 64 7.41 -6.01 -2.66
N GLU A 65 7.75 -6.63 -3.78
CA GLU A 65 9.02 -7.33 -3.91
C GLU A 65 10.19 -6.38 -3.74
N LEU A 66 10.08 -5.21 -4.33
CA LEU A 66 11.11 -4.21 -4.20
C LEU A 66 11.26 -3.73 -2.76
N TYR A 67 10.14 -3.54 -2.07
CA TYR A 67 10.17 -3.18 -0.66
C TYR A 67 10.84 -4.27 0.17
N ASP A 68 10.55 -5.52 -0.12
CA ASP A 68 11.17 -6.63 0.59
C ASP A 68 12.68 -6.61 0.41
N GLU A 69 13.14 -6.35 -0.81
CA GLU A 69 14.57 -6.25 -1.07
C GLU A 69 15.21 -5.07 -0.34
N MET A 70 14.51 -3.94 -0.35
CA MET A 70 15.01 -2.75 0.33
C MET A 70 15.07 -2.96 1.83
N LEU A 71 14.05 -3.60 2.40
CA LEU A 71 14.03 -3.89 3.82
C LEU A 71 15.13 -4.88 4.23
N ALA A 72 15.35 -5.88 3.40
CA ALA A 72 16.41 -6.85 3.66
C ALA A 72 17.78 -6.16 3.62
N ALA A 73 17.98 -5.29 2.64
CA ALA A 73 19.23 -4.54 2.55
C ALA A 73 19.38 -3.56 3.71
N ALA A 74 18.29 -2.92 4.10
CA ALA A 74 18.30 -1.99 5.22
C ALA A 74 18.59 -2.71 6.53
N ASP A 75 18.00 -3.88 6.72
CA ASP A 75 18.25 -4.67 7.92
C ASP A 75 19.72 -5.03 8.02
N ALA A 76 20.31 -5.45 6.92
CA ALA A 76 21.73 -5.79 6.90
C ALA A 76 22.59 -4.56 7.20
N SER A 77 22.23 -3.44 6.62
CA SER A 77 22.94 -2.18 6.85
C SER A 77 22.77 -1.71 8.29
N GLU A 78 21.56 -1.79 8.79
CA GLU A 78 21.27 -1.34 10.15
C GLU A 78 21.99 -2.19 11.17
N GLY A 79 21.99 -3.49 10.96
CA GLY A 79 22.72 -4.38 11.85
C GLY A 79 24.18 -3.98 11.95
N THR A 80 24.74 -3.49 10.87
CA THR A 80 26.11 -3.02 10.84
C THR A 80 26.23 -1.62 11.44
N ALA A 81 25.32 -0.74 11.05
CA ALA A 81 25.40 0.66 11.44
C ALA A 81 25.10 0.88 12.91
N HIS A 82 24.23 0.05 13.46
CA HIS A 82 23.84 0.17 14.86
C HIS A 82 24.71 -0.63 15.81
N ALA A 83 25.63 -1.33 15.28
CA ALA A 83 26.54 -2.15 16.09
C ALA A 83 27.45 -1.29 16.93
#